data_46f9b47f19b4307cf893dd04c49ac020
#
_entry.id   46f9b47f19b4307cf893dd04c49ac020
#
_cell.length_a   1.000
_cell.length_b   1.000
_cell.length_c   1.000
_cell.angle_alpha   90.00
_cell.angle_beta   90.00
_cell.angle_gamma   90.00
#
_symmetry.space_group_name_H-M   'P 1'
#
loop_
_entity.id
_entity.type
_entity.pdbx_description
1 polymer ?
#
loop_
_entity_poly.entity_id
_entity_poly.type
_entity_poly.pdbx_seq_one_letter_code
_entity_poly.pdbx_strand_id
1 'polypeptide(L)'
;MDIRDWLPEFQVSAETDRDLQTYFFKLPAIKDIIESRAWLVLGRKGTGKTAIYEYLRRGKPANLNGFYSVCLNFSDYPWPAHQLYKDAMAGELSAYQKSWMYLFYIKALSKLIEIKNDAGETLNKDLTWAHNYIKTIFGSPDPTLREVLFSKITRLKTIKGPSAGLNEVSLDAGEISLEEVAENAQLKQKLRANAFTLLTYFEKIFKDNIGNEKIIIALDQLDENWLEGQIEEYSKVLINLLNVCRNIASDERLNDKLKVIPFLRTDIYHSLKFNDKNKLLQDSAIIISWNENNLNDMYYERIKKYKPNDLILDDEKDRSGKVFEVSFVRQGTPPFKYICRRSFFRPRDIIVYFGDAANLLI
;
A
#
# COMPACT_ATOMS: atom_id res chain seq x y z
N MET A 1 -12.41 -12.76 -38.21
CA MET A 1 -12.71 -12.99 -36.76
C MET A 1 -12.94 -11.64 -36.17
N ASP A 2 -14.10 -11.43 -35.58
CA ASP A 2 -14.46 -10.15 -34.96
C ASP A 2 -13.62 -9.95 -33.69
N ILE A 3 -13.11 -8.73 -33.49
CA ILE A 3 -12.30 -8.40 -32.30
C ILE A 3 -13.06 -8.64 -31.01
N ARG A 4 -14.38 -8.51 -31.05
CA ARG A 4 -15.28 -8.75 -29.91
C ARG A 4 -15.33 -10.21 -29.46
N ASP A 5 -15.00 -11.16 -30.34
CA ASP A 5 -15.01 -12.59 -30.02
C ASP A 5 -13.83 -13.00 -29.14
N TRP A 6 -12.74 -12.22 -29.13
CA TRP A 6 -11.51 -12.58 -28.46
C TRP A 6 -10.93 -11.49 -27.55
N LEU A 7 -11.36 -10.24 -27.71
CA LEU A 7 -10.96 -9.17 -26.80
C LEU A 7 -11.99 -9.07 -25.68
N PRO A 8 -11.66 -9.52 -24.46
CA PRO A 8 -12.59 -9.41 -23.34
C PRO A 8 -12.83 -7.95 -23.00
N GLU A 9 -13.88 -7.70 -22.24
CA GLU A 9 -14.09 -6.39 -21.62
C GLU A 9 -12.81 -5.95 -20.90
N PHE A 10 -12.23 -4.83 -21.35
CA PHE A 10 -11.08 -4.28 -20.67
C PHE A 10 -11.48 -3.84 -19.27
N GLN A 11 -11.02 -4.58 -18.25
CA GLN A 11 -11.21 -4.20 -16.88
C GLN A 11 -10.45 -2.89 -16.59
N VAL A 12 -11.20 -1.84 -16.28
CA VAL A 12 -10.63 -0.51 -15.97
C VAL A 12 -10.11 -0.46 -14.53
N SER A 13 -10.80 -1.18 -13.62
CA SER A 13 -10.42 -1.27 -12.21
C SER A 13 -9.43 -2.41 -11.99
N ALA A 14 -8.24 -2.07 -11.50
CA ALA A 14 -7.21 -3.07 -11.19
C ALA A 14 -7.61 -4.02 -10.05
N GLU A 15 -8.45 -3.56 -9.14
CA GLU A 15 -8.95 -4.33 -7.99
C GLU A 15 -9.80 -5.52 -8.44
N THR A 16 -10.63 -5.31 -9.47
CA THR A 16 -11.54 -6.34 -10.01
C THR A 16 -10.91 -7.19 -11.11
N ASP A 17 -9.77 -6.76 -11.64
CA ASP A 17 -9.07 -7.44 -12.72
C ASP A 17 -8.37 -8.71 -12.24
N ARG A 18 -9.01 -9.86 -12.45
CA ARG A 18 -8.51 -11.17 -12.01
C ARG A 18 -7.23 -11.59 -12.75
N ASP A 19 -7.10 -11.20 -13.99
CA ASP A 19 -6.00 -11.59 -14.87
C ASP A 19 -4.81 -10.64 -14.84
N LEU A 20 -4.88 -9.56 -14.05
CA LEU A 20 -3.88 -8.51 -13.98
C LEU A 20 -2.43 -9.04 -13.92
N GLN A 21 -2.18 -10.07 -13.11
CA GLN A 21 -0.84 -10.67 -12.97
C GLN A 21 -0.29 -11.29 -14.25
N THR A 22 -1.16 -11.74 -15.15
CA THR A 22 -0.77 -12.48 -16.35
C THR A 22 -0.28 -11.59 -17.48
N TYR A 23 -0.76 -10.35 -17.53
CA TYR A 23 -0.39 -9.34 -18.54
C TYR A 23 0.11 -8.02 -17.94
N PHE A 24 0.49 -8.06 -16.66
CA PHE A 24 0.97 -6.88 -15.99
C PHE A 24 2.27 -6.37 -16.63
N PHE A 25 2.20 -5.19 -17.21
CA PHE A 25 3.38 -4.54 -17.78
C PHE A 25 4.25 -3.96 -16.68
N LYS A 26 5.46 -4.49 -16.55
CA LYS A 26 6.42 -4.05 -15.53
C LYS A 26 7.14 -2.79 -15.99
N LEU A 27 6.62 -1.63 -15.61
CA LEU A 27 7.37 -0.39 -15.75
C LEU A 27 8.74 -0.47 -15.06
N PRO A 28 9.79 0.20 -15.56
CA PRO A 28 11.06 0.35 -14.85
C PRO A 28 10.89 0.81 -13.40
N ALA A 29 9.94 1.71 -13.15
CA ALA A 29 9.58 2.19 -11.82
C ALA A 29 9.22 1.07 -10.83
N ILE A 30 8.70 -0.08 -11.28
CA ILE A 30 8.37 -1.20 -10.38
C ILE A 30 9.65 -1.86 -9.86
N LYS A 31 10.66 -1.99 -10.71
CA LYS A 31 11.97 -2.47 -10.26
C LYS A 31 12.55 -1.51 -9.22
N ASP A 32 12.46 -0.22 -9.46
CA ASP A 32 12.95 0.79 -8.51
C ASP A 32 12.16 0.75 -7.20
N ILE A 33 10.83 0.53 -7.23
CA ILE A 33 10.00 0.36 -6.03
C ILE A 33 10.49 -0.82 -5.18
N ILE A 34 10.86 -1.93 -5.81
CA ILE A 34 11.26 -3.16 -5.11
C ILE A 34 12.74 -3.10 -4.69
N GLU A 35 13.64 -2.68 -5.57
CA GLU A 35 15.07 -2.85 -5.43
C GLU A 35 15.83 -1.60 -4.95
N SER A 36 15.30 -0.39 -5.18
CA SER A 36 15.96 0.84 -4.74
C SER A 36 15.64 1.20 -3.29
N ARG A 37 16.27 2.25 -2.77
CA ARG A 37 15.96 2.81 -1.44
C ARG A 37 14.72 3.72 -1.44
N ALA A 38 14.15 4.01 -2.60
CA ALA A 38 12.94 4.81 -2.67
C ALA A 38 11.76 4.07 -2.06
N TRP A 39 10.92 4.81 -1.35
CA TRP A 39 9.78 4.27 -0.63
C TRP A 39 8.48 5.04 -0.86
N LEU A 40 8.52 6.23 -1.45
CA LEU A 40 7.32 7.03 -1.76
C LEU A 40 6.97 6.88 -3.24
N VAL A 41 5.77 6.42 -3.54
CA VAL A 41 5.30 6.28 -4.92
C VAL A 41 4.28 7.36 -5.24
N LEU A 42 4.63 8.24 -6.18
CA LEU A 42 3.78 9.34 -6.63
C LEU A 42 3.25 9.11 -8.04
N GLY A 43 2.00 9.46 -8.24
CA GLY A 43 1.39 9.39 -9.58
C GLY A 43 0.06 10.12 -9.63
N ARG A 44 -0.29 10.65 -10.81
CA ARG A 44 -1.60 11.26 -11.05
C ARG A 44 -2.72 10.20 -10.93
N LYS A 45 -3.97 10.64 -10.83
CA LYS A 45 -5.13 9.74 -10.90
C LYS A 45 -5.12 9.01 -12.26
N GLY A 46 -5.29 7.67 -12.25
CA GLY A 46 -5.30 6.85 -13.47
C GLY A 46 -3.91 6.41 -13.99
N THR A 47 -2.80 6.72 -13.30
CA THR A 47 -1.44 6.29 -13.69
C THR A 47 -1.09 4.86 -13.30
N GLY A 48 -1.99 4.10 -12.68
CA GLY A 48 -1.77 2.69 -12.35
C GLY A 48 -1.17 2.43 -10.95
N LYS A 49 -1.26 3.39 -10.01
CA LYS A 49 -0.85 3.17 -8.60
C LYS A 49 -1.47 1.90 -8.02
N THR A 50 -2.79 1.80 -8.10
CA THR A 50 -3.55 0.63 -7.63
C THR A 50 -3.18 -0.65 -8.39
N ALA A 51 -2.84 -0.58 -9.66
CA ALA A 51 -2.37 -1.75 -10.41
C ALA A 51 -1.02 -2.25 -9.88
N ILE A 52 -0.10 -1.35 -9.51
CA ILE A 52 1.17 -1.71 -8.87
C ILE A 52 0.92 -2.28 -7.46
N TYR A 53 0.03 -1.67 -6.69
CA TYR A 53 -0.39 -2.20 -5.39
C TYR A 53 -0.96 -3.62 -5.50
N GLU A 54 -1.85 -3.88 -6.46
CA GLU A 54 -2.40 -5.20 -6.73
C GLU A 54 -1.34 -6.19 -7.21
N TYR A 55 -0.36 -5.73 -8.00
CA TYR A 55 0.79 -6.54 -8.38
C TYR A 55 1.62 -6.97 -7.16
N LEU A 56 1.88 -6.05 -6.22
CA LEU A 56 2.55 -6.38 -4.95
C LEU A 56 1.69 -7.33 -4.11
N ARG A 57 0.39 -7.07 -3.99
CA ARG A 57 -0.55 -7.85 -3.18
C ARG A 57 -0.64 -9.32 -3.60
N ARG A 58 -0.63 -9.57 -4.91
CA ARG A 58 -0.72 -10.92 -5.48
C ARG A 58 0.64 -11.53 -5.79
N GLY A 59 1.72 -10.75 -5.62
CA GLY A 59 3.07 -11.18 -5.92
C GLY A 59 3.61 -12.19 -4.90
N LYS A 60 4.36 -13.17 -5.40
CA LYS A 60 5.12 -14.10 -4.56
C LYS A 60 6.51 -13.53 -4.27
N PRO A 61 7.17 -13.89 -3.16
CA PRO A 61 8.51 -13.39 -2.83
C PRO A 61 9.54 -13.58 -3.96
N ALA A 62 9.48 -14.67 -4.70
CA ALA A 62 10.35 -14.91 -5.85
C ALA A 62 10.25 -13.83 -6.95
N ASN A 63 9.08 -13.20 -7.09
CA ASN A 63 8.84 -12.13 -8.06
C ASN A 63 9.10 -10.73 -7.48
N LEU A 64 9.29 -10.62 -6.18
CA LEU A 64 9.45 -9.39 -5.42
C LEU A 64 10.83 -9.29 -4.73
N ASN A 65 11.86 -9.83 -5.34
CA ASN A 65 13.24 -9.81 -4.80
C ASN A 65 13.34 -10.33 -3.36
N GLY A 66 12.57 -11.35 -3.03
CA GLY A 66 12.51 -11.96 -1.71
C GLY A 66 11.59 -11.25 -0.71
N PHE A 67 10.91 -10.17 -1.09
CA PHE A 67 9.98 -9.48 -0.21
C PHE A 67 8.63 -10.19 -0.11
N TYR A 68 8.17 -10.37 1.11
CA TYR A 68 6.78 -10.69 1.44
C TYR A 68 5.96 -9.41 1.52
N SER A 69 4.79 -9.37 0.92
CA SER A 69 3.96 -8.18 0.87
C SER A 69 2.86 -8.20 1.92
N VAL A 70 2.66 -7.07 2.57
CA VAL A 70 1.49 -6.71 3.39
C VAL A 70 0.83 -5.53 2.72
N CYS A 71 -0.40 -5.69 2.26
CA CYS A 71 -1.08 -4.67 1.47
C CYS A 71 -2.28 -4.11 2.24
N LEU A 72 -2.26 -2.82 2.50
CA LEU A 72 -3.25 -2.11 3.30
C LEU A 72 -4.00 -1.12 2.40
N ASN A 73 -5.30 -1.33 2.27
CA ASN A 73 -6.19 -0.46 1.52
C ASN A 73 -6.90 0.51 2.47
N PHE A 74 -6.88 1.79 2.15
CA PHE A 74 -7.42 2.87 2.96
C PHE A 74 -8.75 3.45 2.44
N SER A 75 -9.43 2.80 1.48
CA SER A 75 -10.73 3.25 0.96
C SER A 75 -11.78 3.44 2.05
N ASP A 76 -11.89 2.45 2.93
CA ASP A 76 -12.85 2.44 4.03
C ASP A 76 -12.21 2.81 5.37
N TYR A 77 -11.07 3.51 5.31
CA TYR A 77 -10.34 3.87 6.52
C TYR A 77 -11.10 4.94 7.30
N PRO A 78 -11.49 4.65 8.54
CA PRO A 78 -12.25 5.60 9.33
C PRO A 78 -11.32 6.66 9.96
N TRP A 79 -10.95 7.64 9.20
CA TRP A 79 -10.06 8.73 9.59
C TRP A 79 -10.47 9.46 10.87
N PRO A 80 -11.77 9.72 11.15
CA PRO A 80 -12.17 10.28 12.44
C PRO A 80 -11.74 9.44 13.63
N ALA A 81 -11.77 8.13 13.48
CA ALA A 81 -11.33 7.24 14.55
C ALA A 81 -9.80 7.19 14.69
N HIS A 82 -9.04 7.46 13.63
CA HIS A 82 -7.60 7.68 13.76
C HIS A 82 -7.29 8.89 14.66
N GLN A 83 -8.11 9.93 14.61
CA GLN A 83 -8.00 11.07 15.51
C GLN A 83 -8.29 10.68 16.97
N LEU A 84 -9.34 9.89 17.22
CA LEU A 84 -9.64 9.37 18.55
C LEU A 84 -8.50 8.49 19.09
N TYR A 85 -7.92 7.67 18.23
CA TYR A 85 -6.77 6.85 18.55
C TYR A 85 -5.53 7.70 18.88
N LYS A 86 -5.29 8.76 18.09
CA LYS A 86 -4.30 9.79 18.40
C LYS A 86 -4.52 10.37 19.78
N ASP A 87 -5.74 10.78 20.07
CA ASP A 87 -6.11 11.43 21.32
C ASP A 87 -6.00 10.48 22.51
N ALA A 88 -6.26 9.20 22.30
CA ALA A 88 -6.07 8.17 23.32
C ALA A 88 -4.60 7.84 23.60
N MET A 89 -3.72 7.91 22.61
CA MET A 89 -2.36 7.37 22.73
C MET A 89 -1.25 8.36 23.12
N ALA A 90 -1.32 9.64 22.72
CA ALA A 90 -0.22 10.56 23.08
C ALA A 90 -0.52 12.02 22.74
N GLY A 91 -0.32 13.05 23.41
CA GLY A 91 -0.52 14.48 23.03
C GLY A 91 0.09 14.86 21.65
N GLU A 92 -0.55 15.71 20.99
CA GLU A 92 -0.46 16.36 19.67
C GLU A 92 0.38 15.73 18.52
N LEU A 93 1.57 16.19 18.20
CA LEU A 93 2.26 15.82 16.95
C LEU A 93 2.91 14.42 16.96
N SER A 94 3.43 13.98 18.09
CA SER A 94 4.06 12.66 18.21
C SER A 94 3.07 11.50 18.17
N ALA A 95 1.80 11.78 18.38
CA ALA A 95 0.74 10.79 18.45
C ALA A 95 0.42 10.15 17.09
N TYR A 96 0.37 10.94 16.03
CA TYR A 96 0.17 10.41 14.67
C TYR A 96 1.33 9.51 14.26
N GLN A 97 2.57 9.89 14.56
CA GLN A 97 3.72 9.05 14.25
C GLN A 97 3.67 7.73 15.01
N LYS A 98 3.37 7.76 16.30
CA LYS A 98 3.28 6.55 17.12
C LYS A 98 2.14 5.63 16.68
N SER A 99 1.00 6.17 16.27
CA SER A 99 -0.11 5.37 15.77
C SER A 99 0.24 4.66 14.45
N TRP A 100 0.93 5.35 13.53
CA TRP A 100 1.44 4.75 12.31
C TRP A 100 2.48 3.66 12.59
N MET A 101 3.45 3.96 13.47
CA MET A 101 4.47 2.97 13.86
C MET A 101 3.84 1.74 14.51
N TYR A 102 2.86 1.93 15.40
CA TYR A 102 2.13 0.84 16.03
C TYR A 102 1.44 -0.05 14.99
N LEU A 103 0.71 0.54 14.05
CA LEU A 103 0.07 -0.19 12.96
C LEU A 103 1.11 -1.00 12.15
N PHE A 104 2.21 -0.37 11.75
CA PHE A 104 3.21 -1.03 10.92
C PHE A 104 3.92 -2.16 11.64
N TYR A 105 4.27 -2.00 12.91
CA TYR A 105 4.92 -3.07 13.67
C TYR A 105 3.96 -4.23 13.98
N ILE A 106 2.68 -3.96 14.26
CA ILE A 106 1.68 -5.05 14.39
C ILE A 106 1.59 -5.84 13.08
N LYS A 107 1.44 -5.17 11.94
CA LYS A 107 1.33 -5.83 10.64
C LYS A 107 2.62 -6.54 10.23
N ALA A 108 3.77 -5.92 10.48
CA ALA A 108 5.08 -6.52 10.20
C ALA A 108 5.34 -7.77 11.06
N LEU A 109 5.00 -7.72 12.36
CA LEU A 109 5.11 -8.88 13.27
C LEU A 109 4.15 -10.00 12.88
N SER A 110 2.89 -9.68 12.57
CA SER A 110 1.94 -10.68 12.08
C SER A 110 2.49 -11.42 10.87
N LYS A 111 3.05 -10.67 9.90
CA LYS A 111 3.64 -11.26 8.70
C LYS A 111 4.91 -12.06 8.98
N LEU A 112 5.78 -11.57 9.84
CA LEU A 112 7.00 -12.29 10.23
C LEU A 112 6.67 -13.63 10.92
N ILE A 113 5.68 -13.62 11.80
CA ILE A 113 5.20 -14.83 12.49
C ILE A 113 4.60 -15.83 11.48
N GLU A 114 3.81 -15.36 10.53
CA GLU A 114 3.28 -16.18 9.43
C GLU A 114 4.41 -16.83 8.64
N ILE A 115 5.41 -16.05 8.18
CA ILE A 115 6.56 -16.54 7.43
C ILE A 115 7.29 -17.66 8.19
N LYS A 116 7.56 -17.46 9.49
CA LYS A 116 8.24 -18.44 10.32
C LYS A 116 7.42 -19.71 10.54
N ASN A 117 6.12 -19.59 10.75
CA ASN A 117 5.21 -20.71 10.87
C ASN A 117 5.14 -21.53 9.56
N ASP A 118 5.06 -20.85 8.42
CA ASP A 118 5.03 -21.50 7.10
C ASP A 118 6.34 -22.22 6.79
N ALA A 119 7.46 -21.71 7.30
CA ALA A 119 8.77 -22.37 7.21
C ALA A 119 8.94 -23.51 8.25
N GLY A 120 7.98 -23.74 9.14
CA GLY A 120 8.06 -24.75 10.20
C GLY A 120 9.04 -24.38 11.33
N GLU A 121 9.40 -23.12 11.45
CA GLU A 121 10.29 -22.63 12.50
C GLU A 121 9.57 -22.53 13.86
N THR A 122 10.24 -22.93 14.93
CA THR A 122 9.72 -22.74 16.28
C THR A 122 9.89 -21.27 16.68
N LEU A 123 8.79 -20.61 17.03
CA LEU A 123 8.81 -19.23 17.53
C LEU A 123 9.54 -19.17 18.89
N ASN A 124 10.43 -18.21 19.03
CA ASN A 124 11.03 -17.93 20.33
C ASN A 124 10.02 -17.26 21.28
N LYS A 125 10.44 -17.02 22.54
CA LYS A 125 9.58 -16.47 23.59
C LYS A 125 8.97 -15.11 23.21
N ASP A 126 9.74 -14.24 22.56
CA ASP A 126 9.33 -12.88 22.22
C ASP A 126 8.30 -12.90 21.08
N LEU A 127 8.53 -13.68 20.02
CA LEU A 127 7.56 -13.86 18.94
C LEU A 127 6.30 -14.59 19.40
N THR A 128 6.43 -15.59 20.28
CA THR A 128 5.29 -16.28 20.88
C THR A 128 4.44 -15.31 21.69
N TRP A 129 5.08 -14.44 22.47
CA TRP A 129 4.39 -13.41 23.23
C TRP A 129 3.67 -12.42 22.28
N ALA A 130 4.35 -11.91 21.23
CA ALA A 130 3.76 -11.01 20.27
C ALA A 130 2.58 -11.65 19.54
N HIS A 131 2.70 -12.92 19.13
CA HIS A 131 1.61 -13.68 18.51
C HIS A 131 0.38 -13.78 19.44
N ASN A 132 0.61 -14.16 20.70
CA ASN A 132 -0.47 -14.29 21.68
C ASN A 132 -1.11 -12.93 21.97
N TYR A 133 -0.31 -11.87 22.09
CA TYR A 133 -0.82 -10.51 22.25
C TYR A 133 -1.74 -10.13 21.08
N ILE A 134 -1.23 -10.23 19.85
CA ILE A 134 -1.99 -9.85 18.63
C ILE A 134 -3.30 -10.65 18.56
N LYS A 135 -3.24 -11.96 18.75
CA LYS A 135 -4.41 -12.83 18.71
C LYS A 135 -5.42 -12.51 19.82
N THR A 136 -4.95 -12.21 21.04
CA THR A 136 -5.83 -11.91 22.19
C THR A 136 -6.48 -10.55 22.03
N ILE A 137 -5.73 -9.52 21.65
CA ILE A 137 -6.22 -8.14 21.59
C ILE A 137 -7.11 -7.92 20.37
N PHE A 138 -6.69 -8.41 19.20
CA PHE A 138 -7.41 -8.17 17.96
C PHE A 138 -8.35 -9.31 17.56
N GLY A 139 -8.24 -10.48 18.19
CA GLY A 139 -9.05 -11.65 17.85
C GLY A 139 -8.57 -12.44 16.62
N SER A 140 -7.53 -11.95 15.94
CA SER A 140 -6.93 -12.57 14.76
C SER A 140 -5.41 -12.50 14.83
N PRO A 141 -4.67 -13.50 14.33
CA PRO A 141 -3.21 -13.44 14.20
C PRO A 141 -2.74 -12.45 13.13
N ASP A 142 -3.59 -12.12 12.15
CA ASP A 142 -3.39 -11.06 11.16
C ASP A 142 -4.59 -10.10 11.18
N PRO A 143 -4.60 -9.13 12.09
CA PRO A 143 -5.72 -8.22 12.24
C PRO A 143 -5.83 -7.26 11.05
N THR A 144 -7.05 -7.00 10.62
CA THR A 144 -7.35 -5.97 9.61
C THR A 144 -7.00 -4.57 10.13
N LEU A 145 -6.90 -3.58 9.23
CA LEU A 145 -6.75 -2.17 9.61
C LEU A 145 -7.80 -1.74 10.65
N ARG A 146 -9.05 -2.13 10.40
CA ARG A 146 -10.18 -1.79 11.27
C ARG A 146 -10.02 -2.44 12.66
N GLU A 147 -9.58 -3.69 12.73
CA GLU A 147 -9.36 -4.37 14.00
C GLU A 147 -8.21 -3.75 14.79
N VAL A 148 -7.11 -3.37 14.15
CA VAL A 148 -5.99 -2.70 14.85
C VAL A 148 -6.42 -1.36 15.43
N LEU A 149 -7.25 -0.61 14.72
CA LEU A 149 -7.66 0.74 15.15
C LEU A 149 -8.87 0.73 16.08
N PHE A 150 -9.76 -0.25 15.93
CA PHE A 150 -11.01 -0.36 16.69
C PHE A 150 -11.08 -1.59 17.58
N SER A 151 -9.93 -2.24 17.85
CA SER A 151 -9.94 -3.28 18.84
C SER A 151 -10.54 -2.68 20.12
N LYS A 152 -11.66 -3.24 20.53
CA LYS A 152 -12.21 -2.91 21.83
C LYS A 152 -11.10 -3.13 22.83
N ILE A 153 -10.65 -2.07 23.48
CA ILE A 153 -9.59 -2.08 24.52
C ILE A 153 -9.94 -3.03 25.68
N THR A 154 -11.09 -3.63 25.61
CA THR A 154 -11.78 -4.51 26.54
C THR A 154 -11.11 -5.84 26.86
N ARG A 155 -10.09 -6.24 26.10
CA ARG A 155 -9.42 -7.53 26.31
C ARG A 155 -8.06 -7.42 26.96
N LEU A 156 -7.70 -6.26 27.48
CA LEU A 156 -6.48 -6.07 28.27
C LEU A 156 -6.65 -6.64 29.70
N LYS A 157 -6.87 -7.94 29.76
CA LYS A 157 -6.50 -8.67 30.99
C LYS A 157 -4.99 -8.65 31.10
N THR A 158 -4.49 -8.55 32.34
CA THR A 158 -3.06 -8.51 32.67
C THR A 158 -2.18 -9.28 31.67
N ILE A 159 -1.44 -8.58 30.85
CA ILE A 159 -0.49 -9.20 29.91
C ILE A 159 0.88 -9.11 30.57
N LYS A 160 1.41 -10.26 31.00
CA LYS A 160 2.78 -10.35 31.49
C LYS A 160 3.74 -10.27 30.31
N GLY A 161 4.71 -9.37 30.37
CA GLY A 161 5.77 -9.26 29.36
C GLY A 161 6.63 -10.53 29.29
N PRO A 162 7.36 -10.75 28.17
CA PRO A 162 8.15 -11.96 27.94
C PRO A 162 9.41 -12.06 28.79
N SER A 163 9.93 -10.97 29.33
CA SER A 163 11.14 -10.95 30.17
C SER A 163 11.04 -9.92 31.28
N ALA A 164 11.76 -10.19 32.40
CA ALA A 164 11.81 -9.33 33.60
C ALA A 164 12.16 -7.88 33.22
N GLY A 165 11.19 -6.97 33.33
CA GLY A 165 11.36 -5.55 33.02
C GLY A 165 10.11 -4.80 32.54
N LEU A 166 9.06 -5.51 32.13
CA LEU A 166 7.75 -4.90 32.02
C LEU A 166 7.00 -5.07 33.33
N ASN A 167 6.74 -3.96 34.03
CA ASN A 167 5.74 -3.93 35.08
C ASN A 167 4.41 -4.43 34.49
N GLU A 168 3.66 -5.22 35.26
CA GLU A 168 2.36 -5.72 34.83
C GLU A 168 1.50 -4.57 34.30
N VAL A 169 1.16 -4.63 33.02
CA VAL A 169 0.18 -3.74 32.42
C VAL A 169 -1.18 -4.31 32.80
N SER A 170 -1.66 -3.95 33.96
CA SER A 170 -3.01 -4.31 34.42
C SER A 170 -3.96 -3.16 34.07
N LEU A 171 -4.83 -3.37 33.11
CA LEU A 171 -6.03 -2.56 32.91
C LEU A 171 -7.21 -3.42 33.36
N ASP A 172 -7.60 -3.23 34.63
CA ASP A 172 -8.86 -3.73 35.17
C ASP A 172 -9.98 -2.82 34.65
N ALA A 173 -10.34 -3.00 33.41
CA ALA A 173 -11.44 -2.27 32.82
C ALA A 173 -12.33 -3.26 32.07
N GLY A 174 -13.61 -3.27 32.37
CA GLY A 174 -14.64 -3.91 31.56
C GLY A 174 -14.66 -3.42 30.11
N GLU A 175 -15.66 -3.77 29.34
CA GLU A 175 -15.78 -3.28 27.96
C GLU A 175 -15.89 -1.76 27.95
N ILE A 176 -14.86 -1.08 27.45
CA ILE A 176 -14.78 0.38 27.35
C ILE A 176 -14.72 0.76 25.86
N SER A 177 -15.60 1.64 25.42
CA SER A 177 -15.56 2.16 24.06
C SER A 177 -14.46 3.23 23.89
N LEU A 178 -14.07 3.52 22.66
CA LEU A 178 -13.09 4.60 22.38
C LEU A 178 -13.62 5.97 22.80
N GLU A 179 -14.95 6.16 22.76
CA GLU A 179 -15.63 7.36 23.22
C GLU A 179 -15.47 7.53 24.74
N GLU A 180 -15.68 6.46 25.51
CA GLU A 180 -15.47 6.48 26.97
C GLU A 180 -14.01 6.76 27.35
N VAL A 181 -13.06 6.27 26.55
CA VAL A 181 -11.65 6.63 26.70
C VAL A 181 -11.41 8.10 26.42
N ALA A 182 -12.04 8.65 25.39
CA ALA A 182 -11.90 10.06 25.05
C ALA A 182 -12.40 11.01 26.13
N GLU A 183 -13.40 10.59 26.91
CA GLU A 183 -13.99 11.37 27.99
C GLU A 183 -13.28 11.19 29.35
N ASN A 184 -12.53 10.10 29.54
CA ASN A 184 -11.89 9.78 30.82
C ASN A 184 -10.37 10.07 30.79
N ALA A 185 -9.96 11.20 31.37
CA ALA A 185 -8.57 11.63 31.39
C ALA A 185 -7.58 10.63 32.04
N GLN A 186 -7.99 9.96 33.09
CA GLN A 186 -7.13 8.98 33.82
C GLN A 186 -6.92 7.72 32.96
N LEU A 187 -7.98 7.21 32.36
CA LEU A 187 -7.92 6.06 31.46
C LEU A 187 -7.08 6.38 30.20
N LYS A 188 -7.29 7.56 29.65
CA LYS A 188 -6.50 8.11 28.53
C LYS A 188 -5.00 8.16 28.86
N GLN A 189 -4.64 8.62 30.05
CA GLN A 189 -3.24 8.68 30.49
C GLN A 189 -2.63 7.29 30.68
N LYS A 190 -3.35 6.33 31.27
CA LYS A 190 -2.89 4.95 31.42
C LYS A 190 -2.68 4.26 30.06
N LEU A 191 -3.62 4.41 29.13
CA LEU A 191 -3.51 3.86 27.80
C LEU A 191 -2.34 4.46 27.01
N ARG A 192 -2.10 5.78 27.15
CA ARG A 192 -0.95 6.46 26.53
C ARG A 192 0.38 5.88 26.99
N ALA A 193 0.55 5.73 28.29
CA ALA A 193 1.78 5.18 28.86
C ALA A 193 2.04 3.74 28.39
N ASN A 194 1.00 2.91 28.41
CA ASN A 194 1.11 1.50 28.03
C ASN A 194 1.33 1.33 26.51
N ALA A 195 0.65 2.10 25.67
CA ALA A 195 0.82 2.05 24.22
C ALA A 195 2.25 2.43 23.80
N PHE A 196 2.84 3.41 24.45
CA PHE A 196 4.22 3.80 24.18
C PHE A 196 5.21 2.68 24.55
N THR A 197 5.01 2.07 25.72
CA THR A 197 5.84 0.94 26.16
C THR A 197 5.68 -0.25 25.22
N LEU A 198 4.47 -0.58 24.81
CA LEU A 198 4.18 -1.66 23.87
C LEU A 198 4.78 -1.42 22.49
N LEU A 199 4.71 -0.19 21.98
CA LEU A 199 5.32 0.17 20.71
C LEU A 199 6.83 -0.09 20.69
N THR A 200 7.55 0.37 21.71
CA THR A 200 8.99 0.14 21.86
C THR A 200 9.31 -1.36 21.92
N TYR A 201 8.42 -2.14 22.53
CA TYR A 201 8.54 -3.59 22.61
C TYR A 201 8.37 -4.26 21.24
N PHE A 202 7.31 -3.91 20.50
CA PHE A 202 7.06 -4.46 19.17
C PHE A 202 8.19 -4.12 18.21
N GLU A 203 8.66 -2.89 18.26
CA GLU A 203 9.82 -2.45 17.49
C GLU A 203 11.05 -3.30 17.79
N LYS A 204 11.35 -3.49 19.07
CA LYS A 204 12.49 -4.32 19.52
C LYS A 204 12.33 -5.77 19.07
N ILE A 205 11.17 -6.40 19.36
CA ILE A 205 10.90 -7.79 18.97
C ILE A 205 11.06 -7.95 17.45
N PHE A 206 10.50 -7.04 16.67
CA PHE A 206 10.60 -7.11 15.22
C PHE A 206 12.06 -7.01 14.75
N LYS A 207 12.79 -5.98 15.21
CA LYS A 207 14.19 -5.76 14.83
C LYS A 207 15.11 -6.91 15.23
N ASP A 208 14.86 -7.54 16.38
CA ASP A 208 15.67 -8.64 16.89
C ASP A 208 15.38 -9.97 16.16
N ASN A 209 14.21 -10.10 15.52
CA ASN A 209 13.74 -11.37 14.97
C ASN A 209 13.56 -11.37 13.44
N ILE A 210 13.65 -10.23 12.75
CA ILE A 210 13.45 -10.16 11.29
C ILE A 210 14.49 -10.99 10.52
N GLY A 211 15.71 -11.15 11.05
CA GLY A 211 16.76 -11.97 10.41
C GLY A 211 17.06 -11.51 8.99
N ASN A 212 16.96 -12.44 8.04
CA ASN A 212 17.14 -12.20 6.61
C ASN A 212 15.81 -11.99 5.86
N GLU A 213 14.69 -12.05 6.55
CA GLU A 213 13.39 -11.87 5.93
C GLU A 213 13.20 -10.42 5.47
N LYS A 214 12.41 -10.26 4.40
CA LYS A 214 12.14 -8.96 3.81
C LYS A 214 10.63 -8.74 3.70
N ILE A 215 10.14 -7.62 4.21
CA ILE A 215 8.71 -7.31 4.23
C ILE A 215 8.48 -5.94 3.59
N ILE A 216 7.52 -5.88 2.64
CA ILE A 216 6.97 -4.64 2.10
C ILE A 216 5.57 -4.42 2.68
N ILE A 217 5.33 -3.24 3.25
CA ILE A 217 4.00 -2.77 3.61
C ILE A 217 3.58 -1.72 2.59
N ALA A 218 2.64 -2.06 1.72
CA ALA A 218 2.12 -1.17 0.67
C ALA A 218 0.81 -0.53 1.12
N LEU A 219 0.67 0.79 0.95
CA LEU A 219 -0.49 1.57 1.37
C LEU A 219 -1.13 2.23 0.16
N ASP A 220 -2.35 1.84 -0.21
CA ASP A 220 -3.08 2.44 -1.33
C ASP A 220 -4.36 3.14 -0.88
N GLN A 221 -4.91 3.99 -1.76
CA GLN A 221 -6.15 4.75 -1.56
C GLN A 221 -6.11 5.71 -0.36
N LEU A 222 -4.93 6.25 -0.06
CA LEU A 222 -4.74 7.28 0.98
C LEU A 222 -5.45 8.60 0.66
N ASP A 223 -5.97 8.77 -0.55
CA ASP A 223 -6.55 10.01 -1.06
C ASP A 223 -8.08 9.99 -1.16
N GLU A 224 -8.76 8.90 -0.86
CA GLU A 224 -10.21 8.80 -1.04
C GLU A 224 -11.01 9.74 -0.12
N ASN A 225 -10.48 10.03 1.05
CA ASN A 225 -11.11 10.93 2.01
C ASN A 225 -10.51 12.35 2.01
N TRP A 226 -9.83 12.76 0.92
CA TRP A 226 -9.33 14.12 0.75
C TRP A 226 -10.47 15.08 0.43
N LEU A 227 -11.24 15.49 1.47
CA LEU A 227 -12.41 16.37 1.37
C LEU A 227 -12.03 17.79 1.76
N GLU A 228 -12.60 18.80 1.07
CA GLU A 228 -12.27 20.22 1.24
C GLU A 228 -12.35 20.73 2.69
N GLY A 229 -13.28 20.24 3.48
CA GLY A 229 -13.45 20.68 4.88
C GLY A 229 -12.47 20.07 5.88
N GLN A 230 -11.64 19.09 5.47
CA GLN A 230 -10.77 18.32 6.38
C GLN A 230 -9.29 18.31 5.96
N ILE A 231 -8.91 19.12 4.98
CA ILE A 231 -7.58 19.12 4.37
C ILE A 231 -6.46 19.34 5.39
N GLU A 232 -6.67 20.21 6.38
CA GLU A 232 -5.63 20.54 7.36
C GLU A 232 -5.29 19.34 8.26
N GLU A 233 -6.29 18.69 8.84
CA GLU A 233 -6.09 17.52 9.69
C GLU A 233 -5.53 16.33 8.89
N TYR A 234 -6.05 16.14 7.70
CA TYR A 234 -5.54 15.12 6.77
C TYR A 234 -4.09 15.33 6.41
N SER A 235 -3.69 16.59 6.16
CA SER A 235 -2.30 16.94 5.89
C SER A 235 -1.39 16.56 7.05
N LYS A 236 -1.81 16.78 8.30
CA LYS A 236 -1.05 16.37 9.49
C LYS A 236 -0.86 14.85 9.54
N VAL A 237 -1.91 14.10 9.29
CA VAL A 237 -1.85 12.61 9.26
C VAL A 237 -0.89 12.12 8.19
N LEU A 238 -1.00 12.63 6.95
CA LEU A 238 -0.13 12.23 5.83
C LEU A 238 1.32 12.65 6.04
N ILE A 239 1.58 13.86 6.52
CA ILE A 239 2.94 14.33 6.82
C ILE A 239 3.60 13.43 7.86
N ASN A 240 2.88 13.05 8.90
CA ASN A 240 3.40 12.15 9.93
C ASN A 240 3.59 10.72 9.40
N LEU A 241 2.74 10.24 8.50
CA LEU A 241 2.97 9.00 7.76
C LEU A 241 4.30 9.04 7.00
N LEU A 242 4.52 10.10 6.19
CA LEU A 242 5.75 10.25 5.43
C LEU A 242 7.00 10.32 6.34
N ASN A 243 6.89 10.99 7.49
CA ASN A 243 7.97 11.01 8.48
C ASN A 243 8.27 9.61 9.06
N VAL A 244 7.25 8.82 9.36
CA VAL A 244 7.44 7.44 9.84
C VAL A 244 8.08 6.57 8.75
N CYS A 245 7.62 6.66 7.50
CA CYS A 245 8.23 5.93 6.38
C CYS A 245 9.71 6.30 6.21
N ARG A 246 10.04 7.60 6.30
CA ARG A 246 11.42 8.07 6.26
C ARG A 246 12.26 7.52 7.41
N ASN A 247 11.73 7.52 8.64
CA ASN A 247 12.44 7.01 9.80
C ASN A 247 12.72 5.50 9.67
N ILE A 248 11.75 4.71 9.21
CA ILE A 248 11.92 3.27 8.95
C ILE A 248 12.99 3.05 7.85
N ALA A 249 12.92 3.81 6.75
CA ALA A 249 13.87 3.70 5.65
C ALA A 249 15.31 4.13 6.02
N SER A 250 15.45 4.98 7.04
CA SER A 250 16.74 5.47 7.53
C SER A 250 17.30 4.61 8.67
N ASP A 251 16.55 3.66 9.19
CA ASP A 251 16.99 2.79 10.28
C ASP A 251 17.91 1.69 9.75
N GLU A 252 19.15 1.67 10.18
CA GLU A 252 20.17 0.71 9.70
C GLU A 252 19.80 -0.75 9.97
N ARG A 253 19.03 -1.04 11.02
CA ARG A 253 18.59 -2.40 11.36
C ARG A 253 17.42 -2.88 10.49
N LEU A 254 16.67 -1.95 9.88
CA LEU A 254 15.51 -2.20 9.04
C LEU A 254 15.81 -2.02 7.54
N ASN A 255 16.93 -1.41 7.22
CA ASN A 255 17.34 -1.16 5.84
C ASN A 255 17.33 -2.49 5.05
N ASP A 256 16.70 -2.47 3.86
CA ASP A 256 16.50 -3.62 2.98
C ASP A 256 15.66 -4.78 3.58
N LYS A 257 15.14 -4.64 4.80
CA LYS A 257 14.31 -5.66 5.47
C LYS A 257 12.86 -5.26 5.64
N LEU A 258 12.61 -4.01 6.01
CA LEU A 258 11.25 -3.46 6.11
C LEU A 258 11.12 -2.21 5.26
N LYS A 259 10.23 -2.25 4.30
CA LYS A 259 9.90 -1.11 3.44
C LYS A 259 8.42 -0.77 3.56
N VAL A 260 8.11 0.48 3.90
CA VAL A 260 6.73 0.99 3.92
C VAL A 260 6.55 1.91 2.72
N ILE A 261 5.61 1.57 1.84
CA ILE A 261 5.43 2.22 0.53
C ILE A 261 4.04 2.84 0.44
N PRO A 262 3.88 4.13 0.75
CA PRO A 262 2.66 4.85 0.47
C PRO A 262 2.55 5.20 -1.02
N PHE A 263 1.40 4.86 -1.62
CA PHE A 263 0.99 5.32 -2.94
C PHE A 263 0.16 6.58 -2.80
N LEU A 264 0.69 7.71 -3.25
CA LEU A 264 0.04 9.00 -3.06
C LEU A 264 -0.16 9.73 -4.41
N ARG A 265 -1.21 10.53 -4.49
CA ARG A 265 -1.43 11.40 -5.65
C ARG A 265 -0.42 12.55 -5.63
N THR A 266 0.11 12.86 -6.80
CA THR A 266 1.11 13.93 -6.98
C THR A 266 0.55 15.30 -6.57
N ASP A 267 -0.72 15.59 -6.90
CA ASP A 267 -1.37 16.86 -6.52
C ASP A 267 -1.56 17.00 -5.01
N ILE A 268 -1.94 15.91 -4.31
CA ILE A 268 -2.01 15.88 -2.84
C ILE A 268 -0.63 16.12 -2.24
N TYR A 269 0.39 15.38 -2.70
CA TYR A 269 1.75 15.59 -2.22
C TYR A 269 2.19 17.06 -2.37
N HIS A 270 1.89 17.67 -3.50
CA HIS A 270 2.24 19.08 -3.74
C HIS A 270 1.47 20.05 -2.86
N SER A 271 0.26 19.73 -2.40
CA SER A 271 -0.51 20.55 -1.47
C SER A 271 -0.03 20.48 -0.02
N LEU A 272 0.65 19.38 0.38
CA LEU A 272 1.22 19.26 1.73
C LEU A 272 2.28 20.32 1.96
N LYS A 273 2.29 20.90 3.18
CA LYS A 273 3.25 21.92 3.60
C LYS A 273 4.09 21.39 4.75
N PHE A 274 5.34 21.01 4.47
CA PHE A 274 6.31 20.55 5.46
C PHE A 274 7.75 20.81 5.01
N ASN A 275 8.67 20.82 5.95
CA ASN A 275 10.08 21.05 5.69
C ASN A 275 10.71 19.86 4.92
N ASP A 276 11.76 20.12 4.14
CA ASP A 276 12.52 19.12 3.36
C ASP A 276 11.70 18.39 2.28
N LYS A 277 10.53 18.88 1.92
CA LYS A 277 9.64 18.28 0.92
C LYS A 277 10.34 17.99 -0.40
N ASN A 278 11.10 18.97 -0.93
CA ASN A 278 11.81 18.81 -2.19
C ASN A 278 12.94 17.78 -2.08
N LYS A 279 13.65 17.73 -0.96
CA LYS A 279 14.67 16.72 -0.69
C LYS A 279 14.06 15.32 -0.65
N LEU A 280 12.94 15.16 0.04
CA LEU A 280 12.23 13.88 0.09
C LEU A 280 11.77 13.44 -1.30
N LEU A 281 11.31 14.37 -2.13
CA LEU A 281 10.90 14.09 -3.51
C LEU A 281 12.07 13.57 -4.36
N GLN A 282 13.26 14.15 -4.20
CA GLN A 282 14.45 13.76 -4.96
C GLN A 282 15.07 12.44 -4.47
N ASP A 283 15.17 12.27 -3.15
CA ASP A 283 15.92 11.16 -2.56
C ASP A 283 15.11 9.88 -2.39
N SER A 284 13.78 10.00 -2.26
CA SER A 284 12.95 8.90 -1.78
C SER A 284 11.70 8.61 -2.63
N ALA A 285 11.39 9.46 -3.62
CA ALA A 285 10.17 9.31 -4.39
C ALA A 285 10.43 8.71 -5.78
N ILE A 286 9.52 7.83 -6.19
CA ILE A 286 9.39 7.34 -7.55
C ILE A 286 8.12 7.95 -8.14
N ILE A 287 8.27 8.66 -9.25
CA ILE A 287 7.15 9.26 -9.96
C ILE A 287 6.74 8.34 -11.10
N ILE A 288 5.53 7.81 -11.03
CA ILE A 288 4.96 6.99 -12.11
C ILE A 288 4.63 7.89 -13.28
N SER A 289 5.36 7.71 -14.37
CA SER A 289 5.14 8.41 -15.64
C SER A 289 5.04 7.41 -16.78
N TRP A 290 4.23 7.76 -17.76
CA TRP A 290 4.01 6.97 -18.95
C TRP A 290 4.38 7.78 -20.22
N ASN A 291 4.91 7.10 -21.19
CA ASN A 291 5.12 7.62 -22.52
C ASN A 291 4.37 6.75 -23.54
N GLU A 292 4.40 7.15 -24.80
CA GLU A 292 3.73 6.43 -25.89
C GLU A 292 4.18 4.97 -25.99
N ASN A 293 5.48 4.71 -25.84
CA ASN A 293 6.04 3.36 -25.97
C ASN A 293 5.57 2.46 -24.81
N ASN A 294 5.68 2.93 -23.58
CA ASN A 294 5.27 2.15 -22.40
C ASN A 294 3.77 1.87 -22.39
N LEU A 295 2.95 2.82 -22.87
CA LEU A 295 1.51 2.61 -23.01
C LEU A 295 1.20 1.60 -24.11
N ASN A 296 1.94 1.63 -25.23
CA ASN A 296 1.80 0.66 -26.29
C ASN A 296 2.20 -0.75 -25.82
N ASP A 297 3.31 -0.86 -25.10
CA ASP A 297 3.75 -2.13 -24.52
C ASP A 297 2.72 -2.68 -23.53
N MET A 298 2.18 -1.85 -22.65
CA MET A 298 1.12 -2.24 -21.69
C MET A 298 -0.15 -2.74 -22.42
N TYR A 299 -0.55 -2.05 -23.48
CA TYR A 299 -1.70 -2.43 -24.29
C TYR A 299 -1.43 -3.74 -25.04
N TYR A 300 -0.23 -3.88 -25.61
CA TYR A 300 0.20 -5.08 -26.31
C TYR A 300 0.19 -6.33 -25.42
N GLU A 301 0.69 -6.25 -24.20
CA GLU A 301 0.67 -7.39 -23.27
C GLU A 301 -0.76 -7.84 -22.97
N ARG A 302 -1.72 -6.93 -22.86
CA ARG A 302 -3.14 -7.26 -22.71
C ARG A 302 -3.69 -7.98 -23.93
N ILE A 303 -3.45 -7.45 -25.14
CA ILE A 303 -3.89 -8.07 -26.40
C ILE A 303 -3.28 -9.45 -26.56
N LYS A 304 -1.98 -9.59 -26.33
CA LYS A 304 -1.24 -10.84 -26.45
C LYS A 304 -1.82 -11.97 -25.61
N LYS A 305 -2.36 -11.66 -24.47
CA LYS A 305 -3.00 -12.65 -23.58
C LYS A 305 -4.24 -13.27 -24.21
N TYR A 306 -5.03 -12.48 -24.92
CA TYR A 306 -6.37 -12.89 -25.37
C TYR A 306 -6.46 -13.13 -26.87
N LYS A 307 -5.43 -12.77 -27.64
CA LYS A 307 -5.44 -12.95 -29.08
C LYS A 307 -5.57 -14.42 -29.49
N PRO A 308 -6.27 -14.72 -30.59
CA PRO A 308 -6.26 -16.05 -31.20
C PRO A 308 -4.84 -16.49 -31.59
N ASN A 309 -4.60 -17.80 -31.59
CA ASN A 309 -3.27 -18.36 -31.91
C ASN A 309 -2.82 -18.08 -33.35
N ASP A 310 -3.76 -17.94 -34.27
CA ASP A 310 -3.54 -17.63 -35.71
C ASP A 310 -3.29 -16.14 -35.97
N LEU A 311 -3.57 -15.26 -35.01
CA LEU A 311 -3.29 -13.83 -35.15
C LEU A 311 -1.83 -13.55 -34.79
N ILE A 312 -1.02 -13.25 -35.82
CA ILE A 312 0.36 -12.83 -35.67
C ILE A 312 0.38 -11.32 -35.40
N LEU A 313 0.90 -10.92 -34.25
CA LEU A 313 1.21 -9.52 -33.93
C LEU A 313 2.67 -9.26 -34.32
N ASP A 314 2.93 -8.26 -35.16
CA ASP A 314 4.29 -7.88 -35.55
C ASP A 314 5.04 -7.28 -34.33
N ASP A 315 6.23 -7.84 -34.06
CA ASP A 315 6.95 -7.56 -32.82
C ASP A 315 7.76 -6.25 -32.81
N GLU A 316 7.98 -5.58 -33.93
CA GLU A 316 9.09 -4.60 -33.92
C GLU A 316 8.74 -3.12 -34.12
N LYS A 317 7.62 -2.73 -34.71
CA LYS A 317 7.37 -1.29 -34.98
C LYS A 317 5.99 -0.75 -34.71
N ASP A 318 4.96 -1.56 -34.78
CA ASP A 318 3.58 -1.14 -34.50
C ASP A 318 2.82 -2.27 -33.80
N ARG A 319 3.14 -2.49 -32.54
CA ARG A 319 2.58 -3.60 -31.72
C ARG A 319 1.06 -3.57 -31.61
N SER A 320 0.46 -2.41 -31.83
CA SER A 320 -0.99 -2.20 -31.82
C SER A 320 -1.60 -2.05 -33.21
N GLY A 321 -0.79 -1.87 -34.27
CA GLY A 321 -1.28 -1.51 -35.60
C GLY A 321 -2.21 -2.51 -36.27
N LYS A 322 -2.00 -3.80 -36.01
CA LYS A 322 -2.87 -4.87 -36.55
C LYS A 322 -4.23 -4.99 -35.87
N VAL A 323 -4.44 -4.30 -34.76
CA VAL A 323 -5.74 -4.22 -34.09
C VAL A 323 -6.64 -3.19 -34.75
N PHE A 324 -6.07 -2.30 -35.56
CA PHE A 324 -6.81 -1.27 -36.26
C PHE A 324 -6.96 -1.64 -37.73
N GLU A 325 -8.15 -1.42 -38.26
CA GLU A 325 -8.41 -1.62 -39.71
C GLU A 325 -7.65 -0.62 -40.61
N VAL A 326 -7.25 0.50 -40.02
CA VAL A 326 -6.56 1.58 -40.75
C VAL A 326 -5.15 1.79 -40.19
N SER A 327 -4.17 1.94 -41.10
CA SER A 327 -2.80 2.23 -40.72
C SER A 327 -2.58 3.67 -40.25
N PHE A 328 -3.40 4.60 -40.72
CA PHE A 328 -3.30 6.03 -40.43
C PHE A 328 -4.68 6.67 -40.28
N VAL A 329 -4.77 7.58 -39.34
CA VAL A 329 -5.92 8.46 -39.10
C VAL A 329 -5.59 9.89 -39.55
N ARG A 330 -6.29 10.90 -39.02
CA ARG A 330 -6.08 12.31 -39.43
C ARG A 330 -4.59 12.69 -39.45
N GLN A 331 -4.20 13.37 -40.55
CA GLN A 331 -2.83 13.89 -40.78
C GLN A 331 -1.73 12.80 -40.81
N GLY A 332 -2.06 11.59 -41.28
CA GLY A 332 -1.08 10.52 -41.39
C GLY A 332 -0.53 10.02 -40.03
N THR A 333 -1.28 10.19 -38.98
CA THR A 333 -0.87 9.75 -37.63
C THR A 333 -1.33 8.31 -37.39
N PRO A 334 -0.45 7.40 -36.90
CA PRO A 334 -0.87 6.06 -36.48
C PRO A 334 -1.98 6.12 -35.43
N PRO A 335 -2.97 5.20 -35.41
CA PRO A 335 -4.12 5.25 -34.57
C PRO A 335 -3.77 5.30 -33.07
N PHE A 336 -2.87 4.44 -32.60
CA PHE A 336 -2.46 4.42 -31.20
C PHE A 336 -1.85 5.76 -30.75
N LYS A 337 -0.96 6.32 -31.56
CA LYS A 337 -0.35 7.63 -31.30
C LYS A 337 -1.39 8.76 -31.28
N TYR A 338 -2.41 8.68 -32.14
CA TYR A 338 -3.52 9.62 -32.16
C TYR A 338 -4.32 9.57 -30.85
N ILE A 339 -4.57 8.37 -30.32
CA ILE A 339 -5.26 8.16 -29.05
C ILE A 339 -4.41 8.67 -27.89
N CYS A 340 -3.10 8.30 -27.83
CA CYS A 340 -2.19 8.76 -26.79
C CYS A 340 -2.13 10.29 -26.66
N ARG A 341 -2.14 11.01 -27.79
CA ARG A 341 -2.12 12.48 -27.79
C ARG A 341 -3.41 13.12 -27.28
N ARG A 342 -4.51 12.37 -27.22
CA ARG A 342 -5.82 12.80 -26.69
C ARG A 342 -6.14 12.26 -25.32
N SER A 343 -5.38 11.31 -24.86
CA SER A 343 -5.33 10.88 -23.48
C SER A 343 -4.27 11.69 -22.74
N PHE A 344 -4.31 11.70 -21.43
CA PHE A 344 -3.26 12.34 -20.62
C PHE A 344 -2.06 11.42 -20.40
N PHE A 345 -1.73 10.54 -21.33
CA PHE A 345 -0.74 9.48 -21.18
C PHE A 345 -0.97 8.65 -19.91
N ARG A 346 -2.21 8.18 -19.71
CA ARG A 346 -2.60 7.37 -18.56
C ARG A 346 -3.11 6.01 -19.02
N PRO A 347 -2.70 4.92 -18.38
CA PRO A 347 -3.24 3.59 -18.66
C PRO A 347 -4.75 3.52 -18.65
N ARG A 348 -5.39 4.15 -17.66
CA ARG A 348 -6.86 4.19 -17.54
C ARG A 348 -7.51 4.78 -18.79
N ASP A 349 -7.01 5.90 -19.29
CA ASP A 349 -7.58 6.56 -20.46
C ASP A 349 -7.45 5.67 -21.70
N ILE A 350 -6.30 5.02 -21.87
CA ILE A 350 -6.07 4.06 -22.96
C ILE A 350 -7.03 2.87 -22.87
N ILE A 351 -7.16 2.27 -21.67
CA ILE A 351 -8.04 1.12 -21.46
C ILE A 351 -9.49 1.47 -21.75
N VAL A 352 -9.98 2.61 -21.26
CA VAL A 352 -11.36 3.08 -21.50
C VAL A 352 -11.55 3.32 -22.99
N TYR A 353 -10.64 4.03 -23.65
CA TYR A 353 -10.76 4.38 -25.07
C TYR A 353 -10.85 3.14 -25.98
N PHE A 354 -10.06 2.12 -25.68
CA PHE A 354 -10.09 0.87 -26.46
C PHE A 354 -11.31 0.00 -26.09
N GLY A 355 -11.73 -0.01 -24.86
CA GLY A 355 -12.97 -0.69 -24.44
C GLY A 355 -14.17 -0.09 -25.14
N ASP A 356 -14.30 1.24 -25.16
CA ASP A 356 -15.38 1.94 -25.86
C ASP A 356 -15.32 1.75 -27.37
N ALA A 357 -14.13 1.80 -27.97
CA ALA A 357 -13.94 1.57 -29.40
C ALA A 357 -14.35 0.15 -29.81
N ALA A 358 -14.02 -0.86 -29.01
CA ALA A 358 -14.44 -2.24 -29.25
C ALA A 358 -15.97 -2.41 -29.16
N ASN A 359 -16.63 -1.63 -28.29
CA ASN A 359 -18.09 -1.65 -28.14
C ASN A 359 -18.84 -0.83 -29.21
N LEU A 360 -18.17 0.15 -29.84
CA LEU A 360 -18.77 1.01 -30.88
C LEU A 360 -18.69 0.43 -32.29
N LEU A 361 -17.99 -0.68 -32.48
CA LEU A 361 -17.99 -1.44 -33.76
C LEU A 361 -19.30 -2.26 -33.96
N ILE A 362 -20.43 -1.69 -33.51
CA ILE A 362 -21.77 -2.21 -33.71
C ILE A 362 -22.35 -1.67 -35.02
#